data_637f1fd83c58626ab44dd6be5e32ecae
#
_entry.id   637f1fd83c58626ab44dd6be5e32ecae
#
_cell.length_a   1.000
_cell.length_b   1.000
_cell.length_c   1.000
_cell.angle_alpha   90.00
_cell.angle_beta   90.00
_cell.angle_gamma   90.00
#
_symmetry.space_group_name_H-M   'P 1'
#
loop_
_entity.id
_entity.type
_entity.pdbx_description
1 polymer ?
#
loop_
_entity_poly.entity_id
_entity_poly.type
_entity_poly.pdbx_seq_one_letter_code
_entity_poly.pdbx_strand_id
1 'polypeptide(L)'
;MLYSTLMLMMSSAFLMLRLTPGGSFPRPLSEAEERKYLDAWLQGDLEARNVLIERNLRLVAHIIKKYYTHYDDTDDLISIGTIGLIKGINTYRPDKGVRLATYASKCAENEILMYFRSTRKNASEMLLSDVLDTDGDGNNLSLIDILSEDDDMDEHLQADEVSRALRRCIV
;
A
#
# COMPACT_ATOMS: atom_id res chain seq x y z
N MET A 1 32.50 41.94 -11.56
CA MET A 1 31.70 40.85 -12.15
C MET A 1 32.20 39.45 -11.75
N LEU A 2 33.49 39.11 -11.92
CA LEU A 2 34.06 37.80 -11.57
C LEU A 2 33.85 37.41 -10.09
N TYR A 3 33.96 38.37 -9.15
CA TYR A 3 33.80 38.12 -7.73
C TYR A 3 32.32 37.76 -7.35
N SER A 4 31.36 38.43 -8.01
CA SER A 4 29.94 38.14 -7.73
C SER A 4 29.50 36.78 -8.27
N THR A 5 30.03 36.36 -9.42
CA THR A 5 29.74 35.02 -9.97
C THR A 5 30.37 33.90 -9.13
N LEU A 6 31.58 34.12 -8.62
CA LEU A 6 32.25 33.18 -7.71
C LEU A 6 31.49 33.02 -6.39
N MET A 7 31.03 34.16 -5.83
CA MET A 7 30.18 34.14 -4.59
C MET A 7 28.85 33.39 -4.81
N LEU A 8 28.24 33.55 -5.97
CA LEU A 8 26.99 32.87 -6.32
C LEU A 8 27.21 31.37 -6.51
N MET A 9 28.31 30.97 -7.13
CA MET A 9 28.70 29.55 -7.25
C MET A 9 29.03 28.92 -5.91
N MET A 10 29.76 29.61 -5.03
CA MET A 10 30.05 29.14 -3.68
C MET A 10 28.76 29.03 -2.84
N SER A 11 27.84 29.98 -2.95
CA SER A 11 26.56 29.96 -2.28
C SER A 11 25.66 28.81 -2.75
N SER A 12 25.61 28.55 -4.07
CA SER A 12 24.84 27.42 -4.62
C SER A 12 25.45 26.08 -4.26
N ALA A 13 26.78 25.95 -4.27
CA ALA A 13 27.48 24.76 -3.82
C ALA A 13 27.25 24.47 -2.33
N PHE A 14 27.28 25.52 -1.50
CA PHE A 14 26.99 25.42 -0.07
C PHE A 14 25.52 25.06 0.21
N LEU A 15 24.58 25.57 -0.60
CA LEU A 15 23.16 25.20 -0.54
C LEU A 15 22.98 23.72 -0.96
N MET A 16 23.64 23.28 -2.02
CA MET A 16 23.60 21.87 -2.46
C MET A 16 24.22 20.93 -1.44
N LEU A 17 25.31 21.31 -0.77
CA LEU A 17 25.91 20.52 0.32
C LEU A 17 25.01 20.46 1.57
N ARG A 18 24.19 21.48 1.83
CA ARG A 18 23.20 21.43 2.90
C ARG A 18 21.96 20.63 2.54
N LEU A 19 21.66 20.50 1.25
CA LEU A 19 20.49 19.74 0.76
C LEU A 19 20.77 18.25 0.55
N THR A 20 22.03 17.80 0.70
CA THR A 20 22.34 16.37 0.77
C THR A 20 22.18 15.90 2.23
N PRO A 21 21.01 15.39 2.63
CA PRO A 21 20.85 14.83 3.96
C PRO A 21 21.69 13.54 4.01
N GLY A 22 22.70 13.54 4.84
CA GLY A 22 23.43 12.33 5.16
C GLY A 22 22.50 11.33 5.85
N GLY A 23 22.04 10.35 5.10
CA GLY A 23 21.22 9.25 5.60
C GLY A 23 19.73 9.50 5.50
N SER A 24 19.09 8.72 4.65
CA SER A 24 17.66 8.77 4.33
C SER A 24 16.74 8.48 5.54
N PHE A 25 17.27 7.91 6.62
CA PHE A 25 16.50 7.50 7.81
C PHE A 25 17.15 7.96 9.11
N PRO A 26 16.37 8.33 10.12
CA PRO A 26 16.88 8.72 11.44
C PRO A 26 17.64 7.56 12.12
N ARG A 27 18.54 7.90 13.07
CA ARG A 27 19.32 6.89 13.83
C ARG A 27 18.37 5.98 14.62
N PRO A 28 18.66 4.68 14.64
CA PRO A 28 17.89 3.75 15.49
C PRO A 28 18.04 4.13 16.97
N LEU A 29 17.00 3.83 17.75
CA LEU A 29 17.01 4.02 19.21
C LEU A 29 17.97 3.05 19.88
N SER A 30 18.56 3.47 20.98
CA SER A 30 19.23 2.56 21.91
C SER A 30 18.19 1.72 22.68
N GLU A 31 18.61 0.59 23.24
CA GLU A 31 17.69 -0.30 23.97
C GLU A 31 17.00 0.40 25.17
N ALA A 32 17.72 1.30 25.84
CA ALA A 32 17.17 2.08 26.94
C ALA A 32 16.12 3.09 26.48
N GLU A 33 16.38 3.78 25.36
CA GLU A 33 15.43 4.72 24.76
C GLU A 33 14.20 3.98 24.22
N GLU A 34 14.37 2.84 23.55
CA GLU A 34 13.28 2.01 23.05
C GLU A 34 12.33 1.62 24.19
N ARG A 35 12.87 1.15 25.32
CA ARG A 35 12.05 0.81 26.50
C ARG A 35 11.30 2.03 27.03
N LYS A 36 11.96 3.18 27.14
CA LYS A 36 11.33 4.43 27.62
C LYS A 36 10.14 4.83 26.74
N TYR A 37 10.31 4.81 25.41
CA TYR A 37 9.23 5.15 24.47
C TYR A 37 8.13 4.10 24.44
N LEU A 38 8.46 2.82 24.64
CA LEU A 38 7.47 1.75 24.78
C LEU A 38 6.59 1.95 26.02
N ASP A 39 7.22 2.26 27.16
CA ASP A 39 6.48 2.51 28.41
C ASP A 39 5.58 3.74 28.30
N ALA A 40 6.06 4.81 27.67
CA ALA A 40 5.24 6.01 27.40
C ALA A 40 4.08 5.71 26.44
N TRP A 41 4.32 4.91 25.37
CA TRP A 41 3.27 4.47 24.46
C TRP A 41 2.19 3.63 25.15
N LEU A 42 2.58 2.71 26.04
CA LEU A 42 1.64 1.89 26.83
C LEU A 42 0.78 2.75 27.77
N GLN A 43 1.25 3.94 28.16
CA GLN A 43 0.50 4.93 28.93
C GLN A 43 -0.40 5.81 28.04
N GLY A 44 -0.36 5.63 26.71
CA GLY A 44 -1.20 6.34 25.75
C GLY A 44 -0.54 7.55 25.09
N ASP A 45 0.77 7.73 25.19
CA ASP A 45 1.50 8.82 24.53
C ASP A 45 1.66 8.54 23.03
N LEU A 46 0.93 9.31 22.20
CA LEU A 46 0.98 9.22 20.74
C LEU A 46 2.30 9.73 20.16
N GLU A 47 2.96 10.68 20.81
CA GLU A 47 4.28 11.18 20.40
C GLU A 47 5.32 10.08 20.50
N ALA A 48 5.34 9.36 21.62
CA ALA A 48 6.23 8.22 21.84
C ALA A 48 6.03 7.14 20.77
N ARG A 49 4.77 6.86 20.40
CA ARG A 49 4.44 5.94 19.31
C ARG A 49 5.02 6.40 17.98
N ASN A 50 4.87 7.68 17.63
CA ASN A 50 5.37 8.23 16.37
C ASN A 50 6.90 8.15 16.30
N VAL A 51 7.59 8.45 17.40
CA VAL A 51 9.05 8.28 17.49
C VAL A 51 9.46 6.82 17.29
N LEU A 52 8.74 5.87 17.87
CA LEU A 52 9.00 4.43 17.66
C LEU A 52 8.85 4.05 16.18
N ILE A 53 7.84 4.56 15.48
CA ILE A 53 7.63 4.30 14.05
C ILE A 53 8.79 4.88 13.24
N GLU A 54 9.07 6.18 13.39
CA GLU A 54 10.09 6.89 12.60
C GLU A 54 11.48 6.25 12.74
N ARG A 55 11.87 5.89 13.95
CA ARG A 55 13.19 5.31 14.23
C ARG A 55 13.35 3.88 13.75
N ASN A 56 12.23 3.20 13.46
CA ASN A 56 12.22 1.82 12.96
C ASN A 56 11.92 1.72 11.43
N LEU A 57 11.70 2.83 10.71
CA LEU A 57 11.47 2.82 9.25
C LEU A 57 12.65 2.17 8.49
N ARG A 58 13.88 2.35 8.97
CA ARG A 58 15.07 1.71 8.39
C ARG A 58 14.97 0.18 8.36
N LEU A 59 14.25 -0.41 9.32
CA LEU A 59 14.02 -1.86 9.38
C LEU A 59 13.20 -2.33 8.18
N VAL A 60 12.14 -1.58 7.81
CA VAL A 60 11.31 -1.86 6.63
C VAL A 60 12.16 -1.81 5.36
N ALA A 61 12.92 -0.73 5.16
CA ALA A 61 13.80 -0.61 4.00
C ALA A 61 14.84 -1.75 3.90
N HIS A 62 15.36 -2.21 5.05
CA HIS A 62 16.28 -3.34 5.09
C HIS A 62 15.62 -4.66 4.66
N ILE A 63 14.39 -4.92 5.12
CA ILE A 63 13.61 -6.11 4.75
C ILE A 63 13.38 -6.13 3.25
N ILE A 64 12.91 -5.01 2.69
CA ILE A 64 12.61 -4.90 1.26
C ILE A 64 13.87 -5.10 0.43
N LYS A 65 14.94 -4.41 0.78
CA LYS A 65 16.23 -4.56 0.10
C LYS A 65 16.77 -6.00 0.14
N LYS A 66 16.52 -6.73 1.22
CA LYS A 66 17.02 -8.10 1.38
C LYS A 66 16.22 -9.14 0.60
N TYR A 67 14.89 -9.01 0.58
CA TYR A 67 13.99 -10.05 0.07
C TYR A 67 13.32 -9.72 -1.25
N TYR A 68 13.22 -8.45 -1.62
CA TYR A 68 12.40 -7.96 -2.74
C TYR A 68 13.18 -7.10 -3.74
N THR A 69 14.49 -7.35 -3.90
CA THR A 69 15.40 -6.55 -4.75
C THR A 69 15.00 -6.53 -6.23
N HIS A 70 14.25 -7.53 -6.69
CA HIS A 70 13.85 -7.70 -8.10
C HIS A 70 12.43 -7.20 -8.40
N TYR A 71 11.81 -6.50 -7.45
CA TYR A 71 10.48 -5.94 -7.64
C TYR A 71 10.59 -4.48 -8.08
N ASP A 72 9.90 -4.12 -9.17
CA ASP A 72 10.03 -2.81 -9.80
C ASP A 72 9.43 -1.69 -8.92
N ASP A 73 8.33 -1.97 -8.20
CA ASP A 73 7.63 -1.00 -7.35
C ASP A 73 8.11 -1.03 -5.90
N THR A 74 9.39 -0.70 -5.69
CA THR A 74 10.01 -0.71 -4.35
C THR A 74 9.35 0.30 -3.40
N ASP A 75 8.86 1.42 -3.91
CA ASP A 75 8.23 2.48 -3.11
C ASP A 75 6.89 2.06 -2.55
N ASP A 76 6.10 1.31 -3.33
CA ASP A 76 4.85 0.71 -2.87
C ASP A 76 5.10 -0.32 -1.76
N LEU A 77 6.13 -1.15 -1.92
CA LEU A 77 6.50 -2.11 -0.90
C LEU A 77 6.95 -1.44 0.40
N ILE A 78 7.67 -0.30 0.33
CA ILE A 78 8.05 0.49 1.50
C ILE A 78 6.79 1.02 2.21
N SER A 79 5.82 1.51 1.45
CA SER A 79 4.56 2.01 2.00
C SER A 79 3.77 0.90 2.70
N ILE A 80 3.64 -0.25 2.07
CA ILE A 80 2.95 -1.43 2.62
C ILE A 80 3.68 -1.97 3.85
N GLY A 81 5.01 -2.11 3.76
CA GLY A 81 5.85 -2.54 4.87
C GLY A 81 5.77 -1.57 6.07
N THR A 82 5.62 -0.27 5.80
CA THR A 82 5.41 0.76 6.84
C THR A 82 4.05 0.59 7.52
N ILE A 83 2.99 0.26 6.77
CA ILE A 83 1.69 -0.08 7.37
C ILE A 83 1.83 -1.29 8.30
N GLY A 84 2.56 -2.32 7.87
CA GLY A 84 2.86 -3.49 8.68
C GLY A 84 3.65 -3.15 9.96
N LEU A 85 4.64 -2.25 9.87
CA LEU A 85 5.39 -1.74 11.01
C LEU A 85 4.46 -1.03 12.01
N ILE A 86 3.59 -0.14 11.54
CA ILE A 86 2.62 0.59 12.36
C ILE A 86 1.68 -0.38 13.08
N LYS A 87 1.13 -1.37 12.37
CA LYS A 87 0.30 -2.44 12.95
C LYS A 87 1.08 -3.22 14.02
N GLY A 88 2.34 -3.54 13.74
CA GLY A 88 3.23 -4.21 14.66
C GLY A 88 3.44 -3.42 15.96
N ILE A 89 3.78 -2.13 15.87
CA ILE A 89 3.97 -1.28 17.06
C ILE A 89 2.68 -1.15 17.87
N ASN A 90 1.53 -1.01 17.22
CA ASN A 90 0.24 -0.88 17.90
C ASN A 90 -0.18 -2.15 18.64
N THR A 91 0.24 -3.33 18.18
CA THR A 91 -0.15 -4.63 18.76
C THR A 91 0.97 -5.26 19.60
N TYR A 92 2.12 -4.60 19.70
CA TYR A 92 3.26 -5.10 20.45
C TYR A 92 2.97 -5.20 21.95
N ARG A 93 3.38 -6.31 22.53
CA ARG A 93 3.29 -6.56 23.99
C ARG A 93 4.64 -6.98 24.52
N PRO A 94 5.27 -6.17 25.40
CA PRO A 94 6.58 -6.48 25.98
C PRO A 94 6.58 -7.73 26.84
N ASP A 95 5.44 -8.10 27.44
CA ASP A 95 5.27 -9.25 28.32
C ASP A 95 5.68 -10.60 27.68
N LYS A 96 5.67 -10.66 26.35
CA LYS A 96 6.02 -11.88 25.60
C LYS A 96 7.50 -12.13 25.42
N GLY A 97 8.36 -11.24 25.93
CA GLY A 97 9.82 -11.41 25.89
C GLY A 97 10.45 -11.36 24.48
N VAL A 98 9.70 -10.97 23.46
CA VAL A 98 10.19 -10.83 22.08
C VAL A 98 10.62 -9.38 21.86
N ARG A 99 11.76 -9.16 21.19
CA ARG A 99 12.23 -7.80 20.87
C ARG A 99 11.28 -7.12 19.87
N LEU A 100 11.05 -5.81 20.06
CA LEU A 100 10.20 -5.01 19.17
C LEU A 100 10.58 -5.16 17.70
N ALA A 101 11.88 -5.04 17.38
CA ALA A 101 12.37 -5.16 16.01
C ALA A 101 12.00 -6.52 15.36
N THR A 102 12.08 -7.62 16.13
CA THR A 102 11.75 -8.97 15.63
C THR A 102 10.25 -9.09 15.34
N TYR A 103 9.42 -8.59 16.25
CA TYR A 103 7.96 -8.63 16.07
C TYR A 103 7.51 -7.72 14.94
N ALA A 104 7.99 -6.48 14.89
CA ALA A 104 7.67 -5.50 13.87
C ALA A 104 8.14 -5.95 12.46
N SER A 105 9.33 -6.58 12.35
CA SER A 105 9.79 -7.19 11.09
C SER A 105 8.80 -8.22 10.58
N LYS A 106 8.33 -9.09 11.46
CA LYS A 106 7.38 -10.15 11.07
C LYS A 106 6.03 -9.58 10.64
N CYS A 107 5.57 -8.52 11.30
CA CYS A 107 4.35 -7.82 10.90
C CYS A 107 4.51 -7.16 9.53
N ALA A 108 5.64 -6.50 9.26
CA ALA A 108 5.93 -5.89 7.97
C ALA A 108 6.02 -6.95 6.85
N GLU A 109 6.74 -8.05 7.07
CA GLU A 109 6.81 -9.18 6.12
C GLU A 109 5.41 -9.75 5.82
N ASN A 110 4.59 -9.96 6.83
CA ASN A 110 3.25 -10.49 6.65
C ASN A 110 2.36 -9.55 5.83
N GLU A 111 2.45 -8.24 6.05
CA GLU A 111 1.68 -7.26 5.27
C GLU A 111 2.08 -7.27 3.80
N ILE A 112 3.39 -7.32 3.51
CA ILE A 112 3.91 -7.43 2.14
C ILE A 112 3.44 -8.74 1.49
N LEU A 113 3.50 -9.87 2.22
CA LEU A 113 2.99 -11.16 1.70
C LEU A 113 1.48 -11.14 1.43
N MET A 114 0.70 -10.46 2.26
CA MET A 114 -0.74 -10.29 2.03
C MET A 114 -1.00 -9.45 0.77
N TYR A 115 -0.23 -8.40 0.56
CA TYR A 115 -0.31 -7.61 -0.67
C TYR A 115 -0.05 -8.47 -1.91
N PHE A 116 1.03 -9.24 -1.94
CA PHE A 116 1.31 -10.13 -3.08
C PHE A 116 0.21 -11.17 -3.32
N ARG A 117 -0.40 -11.70 -2.24
CA ARG A 117 -1.52 -12.63 -2.40
C ARG A 117 -2.76 -11.95 -2.99
N SER A 118 -3.03 -10.70 -2.60
CA SER A 118 -4.13 -9.91 -3.15
C SER A 118 -3.88 -9.57 -4.62
N THR A 119 -2.70 -9.05 -4.93
CA THR A 119 -2.31 -8.70 -6.31
C THR A 119 -2.37 -9.93 -7.24
N ARG A 120 -1.93 -11.11 -6.74
CA ARG A 120 -2.01 -12.34 -7.52
C ARG A 120 -3.44 -12.78 -7.80
N LYS A 121 -4.38 -12.54 -6.91
CA LYS A 121 -5.81 -12.82 -7.16
C LYS A 121 -6.36 -11.91 -8.24
N ASN A 122 -6.00 -10.63 -8.19
CA ASN A 122 -6.48 -9.61 -9.12
C ASN A 122 -5.73 -9.64 -10.47
N ALA A 123 -4.61 -10.37 -10.58
CA ALA A 123 -3.85 -10.49 -11.83
C ALA A 123 -4.61 -11.19 -12.98
N SER A 124 -5.72 -11.87 -12.67
CA SER A 124 -6.62 -12.45 -13.67
C SER A 124 -7.83 -11.56 -13.99
N GLU A 125 -7.96 -10.41 -13.32
CA GLU A 125 -9.04 -9.45 -13.61
C GLU A 125 -8.67 -8.65 -14.85
N MET A 126 -9.58 -8.60 -15.83
CA MET A 126 -9.46 -7.77 -17.02
C MET A 126 -10.40 -6.58 -16.88
N LEU A 127 -9.95 -5.41 -17.30
CA LEU A 127 -10.80 -4.22 -17.35
C LEU A 127 -11.84 -4.38 -18.49
N LEU A 128 -13.09 -4.03 -18.22
CA LEU A 128 -14.16 -4.06 -19.25
C LEU A 128 -13.86 -3.16 -20.45
N SER A 129 -13.03 -2.13 -20.24
CA SER A 129 -12.58 -1.21 -21.27
C SER A 129 -11.31 -1.66 -22.00
N ASP A 130 -10.71 -2.81 -21.62
CA ASP A 130 -9.53 -3.32 -22.30
C ASP A 130 -9.87 -3.69 -23.75
N VAL A 131 -9.02 -3.25 -24.66
CA VAL A 131 -9.13 -3.55 -26.08
C VAL A 131 -8.69 -4.97 -26.30
N LEU A 132 -9.61 -5.83 -26.76
CA LEU A 132 -9.33 -7.24 -27.04
C LEU A 132 -8.77 -7.43 -28.44
N ASP A 133 -9.29 -6.65 -29.40
CA ASP A 133 -8.87 -6.72 -30.79
C ASP A 133 -9.07 -5.35 -31.49
N THR A 134 -8.34 -5.14 -32.56
CA THR A 134 -8.48 -3.93 -33.37
C THR A 134 -8.75 -4.36 -34.82
N ASP A 135 -9.90 -3.99 -35.35
CA ASP A 135 -10.25 -4.25 -36.73
C ASP A 135 -9.27 -3.59 -37.69
N GLY A 136 -9.15 -4.13 -38.93
CA GLY A 136 -8.29 -3.56 -39.96
C GLY A 136 -8.62 -2.10 -40.31
N ASP A 137 -9.80 -1.60 -39.92
CA ASP A 137 -10.27 -0.23 -40.09
C ASP A 137 -9.93 0.68 -38.86
N GLY A 138 -9.24 0.15 -37.84
CA GLY A 138 -8.82 0.92 -36.68
C GLY A 138 -9.86 1.06 -35.56
N ASN A 139 -10.97 0.32 -35.62
CA ASN A 139 -11.95 0.29 -34.52
C ASN A 139 -11.50 -0.67 -33.46
N ASN A 140 -11.51 -0.22 -32.20
CA ASN A 140 -11.16 -1.03 -31.04
C ASN A 140 -12.38 -1.79 -30.54
N LEU A 141 -12.28 -3.11 -30.43
CA LEU A 141 -13.29 -3.96 -29.81
C LEU A 141 -12.92 -4.13 -28.33
N SER A 142 -13.77 -3.65 -27.44
CA SER A 142 -13.58 -3.78 -25.99
C SER A 142 -14.38 -4.97 -25.44
N LEU A 143 -13.99 -5.43 -24.22
CA LEU A 143 -14.71 -6.52 -23.57
C LEU A 143 -16.18 -6.19 -23.31
N ILE A 144 -16.49 -4.92 -23.04
CA ILE A 144 -17.87 -4.45 -22.82
C ILE A 144 -18.75 -4.59 -24.06
N ASP A 145 -18.16 -4.50 -25.26
CA ASP A 145 -18.91 -4.63 -26.53
C ASP A 145 -19.30 -6.08 -26.84
N ILE A 146 -18.59 -7.03 -26.26
CA ILE A 146 -18.83 -8.47 -26.43
C ILE A 146 -19.80 -9.01 -25.37
N LEU A 147 -19.78 -8.42 -24.18
CA LEU A 147 -20.66 -8.83 -23.10
C LEU A 147 -22.07 -8.31 -23.37
N SER A 148 -22.92 -9.16 -23.89
CA SER A 148 -24.37 -8.92 -23.98
C SER A 148 -25.05 -9.71 -22.87
N GLU A 149 -25.91 -9.05 -22.12
CA GLU A 149 -26.86 -9.71 -21.24
C GLU A 149 -28.16 -9.90 -22.03
N ASP A 150 -28.61 -11.15 -22.16
CA ASP A 150 -29.93 -11.40 -22.75
C ASP A 150 -30.98 -10.81 -21.80
N ASP A 151 -31.68 -9.81 -22.29
CA ASP A 151 -32.73 -9.15 -21.55
C ASP A 151 -34.01 -10.01 -21.57
N ASP A 152 -34.16 -10.87 -20.55
CA ASP A 152 -35.32 -11.74 -20.34
C ASP A 152 -36.59 -10.95 -19.91
N MET A 153 -36.64 -9.64 -20.20
CA MET A 153 -37.74 -8.76 -19.81
C MET A 153 -39.10 -9.27 -20.30
N ASP A 154 -39.14 -9.81 -21.51
CA ASP A 154 -40.37 -10.37 -22.10
C ASP A 154 -40.83 -11.62 -21.34
N GLU A 155 -39.93 -12.50 -20.92
CA GLU A 155 -40.27 -13.67 -20.12
C GLU A 155 -40.75 -13.29 -18.71
N HIS A 156 -40.12 -12.31 -18.09
CA HIS A 156 -40.55 -11.77 -16.80
C HIS A 156 -41.93 -11.11 -16.87
N LEU A 157 -42.21 -10.34 -17.92
CA LEU A 157 -43.52 -9.74 -18.13
C LEU A 157 -44.60 -10.78 -18.34
N GLN A 158 -44.34 -11.81 -19.16
CA GLN A 158 -45.28 -12.91 -19.38
C GLN A 158 -45.55 -13.69 -18.10
N ALA A 159 -44.52 -14.00 -17.30
CA ALA A 159 -44.66 -14.68 -16.02
C ALA A 159 -45.51 -13.85 -15.06
N ASP A 160 -45.32 -12.53 -15.02
CA ASP A 160 -46.08 -11.62 -14.18
C ASP A 160 -47.55 -11.52 -14.61
N GLU A 161 -47.83 -11.47 -15.93
CA GLU A 161 -49.20 -11.47 -16.47
C GLU A 161 -49.94 -12.75 -16.14
N VAL A 162 -49.30 -13.91 -16.35
CA VAL A 162 -49.86 -15.21 -15.99
C VAL A 162 -50.13 -15.31 -14.48
N SER A 163 -49.20 -14.85 -13.67
CA SER A 163 -49.35 -14.80 -12.23
C SER A 163 -50.52 -13.94 -11.76
N ARG A 164 -50.72 -12.77 -12.39
CA ARG A 164 -51.85 -11.87 -12.13
C ARG A 164 -53.17 -12.47 -12.60
N ALA A 165 -53.18 -13.15 -13.75
CA ALA A 165 -54.37 -13.82 -14.27
C ALA A 165 -54.83 -14.99 -13.33
N LEU A 166 -53.86 -15.81 -12.87
CA LEU A 166 -54.14 -16.88 -11.92
C LEU A 166 -54.68 -16.36 -10.59
N ARG A 167 -54.12 -15.29 -10.05
CA ARG A 167 -54.62 -14.67 -8.81
C ARG A 167 -56.06 -14.16 -8.95
N ARG A 168 -56.48 -13.68 -10.13
CA ARG A 168 -57.86 -13.24 -10.41
C ARG A 168 -58.84 -14.41 -10.54
N CYS A 169 -58.39 -15.61 -10.93
CA CYS A 169 -59.23 -16.79 -11.06
C CYS A 169 -59.44 -17.53 -9.73
N ILE A 170 -58.58 -17.27 -8.71
CA ILE A 170 -58.63 -17.94 -7.41
C ILE A 170 -59.51 -17.16 -6.39
N VAL A 171 -59.82 -15.90 -6.66
CA VAL A 171 -60.71 -15.06 -5.86
C VAL A 171 -62.12 -15.13 -6.43
#